data_f7ce19ae0e5af70d24b0670c98788f4e
#
_entry.id   f7ce19ae0e5af70d24b0670c98788f4e
#
_cell.length_a   1.000
_cell.length_b   1.000
_cell.length_c   1.000
_cell.angle_alpha   90.00
_cell.angle_beta   90.00
_cell.angle_gamma   90.00
#
_symmetry.space_group_name_H-M   'P 1'
#
loop_
_entity.id
_entity.type
_entity.pdbx_description
1 polymer ?
#
loop_
_entity_poly.entity_id
_entity_poly.type
_entity_poly.pdbx_seq_one_letter_code
_entity_poly.pdbx_strand_id
1 'polypeptide(L)'
;MSGFKIRDEMNGVREAPGKTWFWELEAGVIDAGRCIQCGTCVAVCPSDSIAIGADDLPVLAKMCTGCSLCWDFCPRGGLRYEATWTLVDGLENEARAAPWKITGADPGEHNGNGTRPVRAVDTVRERYSARSRQPVAGGQDGGLVSALLIALLDAGEIDGALLARQSETERWKAEPYLATTPEEVRAAAGTIYNQTMGLGYLDRKLLSRRGLPPDARLAAVGTPCEVQGIKAMHARPWHRGSSKVDNVVLTIALLCTKSFNYEKLMVELVAAQRGIPLEAIGRVDVIRGQLVVQDHERTTIIEEPIKNFHGAALKGCDECADFLGNAADLSVGSVGSADGRSTLLVRSEAGSRALEIARDCLELRDLERPEALDKLDRLDKRTAFKTLKRPFDPEAPMFIDYLEHLERYAGSDRAPVVADR
;
A
#
# COMPACT_ATOMS: atom_id res chain seq x y z
N MET A 1 -19.28 17.83 -16.90
CA MET A 1 -18.90 17.83 -18.33
C MET A 1 -18.12 16.57 -18.57
N SER A 2 -18.66 15.64 -19.36
CA SER A 2 -17.84 14.55 -19.87
C SER A 2 -16.85 15.16 -20.84
N GLY A 3 -15.65 15.45 -20.36
CA GLY A 3 -14.61 16.00 -21.20
C GLY A 3 -14.34 15.02 -22.33
N PHE A 4 -14.41 15.49 -23.55
CA PHE A 4 -13.92 14.78 -24.72
C PHE A 4 -12.48 14.30 -24.42
N LYS A 5 -12.26 13.01 -24.51
CA LYS A 5 -10.96 12.42 -24.26
C LYS A 5 -10.37 12.00 -25.60
N ILE A 6 -9.22 12.54 -25.93
CA ILE A 6 -8.53 12.23 -27.22
C ILE A 6 -8.44 10.74 -27.45
N ARG A 7 -8.23 9.95 -26.39
CA ARG A 7 -8.17 8.50 -26.48
C ARG A 7 -9.47 7.87 -27.00
N ASP A 8 -10.64 8.48 -26.79
CA ASP A 8 -11.93 7.90 -27.21
C ASP A 8 -12.03 7.84 -28.74
N GLU A 9 -11.23 8.66 -29.44
CA GLU A 9 -11.09 8.62 -30.90
C GLU A 9 -9.91 7.76 -31.37
N MET A 10 -9.02 7.34 -30.47
CA MET A 10 -7.81 6.58 -30.80
C MET A 10 -7.96 5.14 -30.37
N ASN A 11 -8.71 4.36 -31.12
CA ASN A 11 -8.75 2.90 -30.92
C ASN A 11 -7.34 2.34 -30.95
N GLY A 12 -6.96 1.57 -29.91
CA GLY A 12 -5.66 0.92 -29.86
C GLY A 12 -4.54 1.72 -29.19
N VAL A 13 -4.81 2.90 -28.61
CA VAL A 13 -3.79 3.67 -27.87
C VAL A 13 -3.09 2.85 -26.78
N ARG A 14 -3.79 1.88 -26.18
CA ARG A 14 -3.23 0.98 -25.18
C ARG A 14 -2.15 0.04 -25.72
N GLU A 15 -2.20 -0.18 -26.99
CA GLU A 15 -1.35 -1.16 -27.70
C GLU A 15 -0.31 -0.46 -28.59
N ALA A 16 -0.45 0.85 -28.75
CA ALA A 16 0.49 1.63 -29.55
C ALA A 16 1.86 1.66 -28.89
N PRO A 17 2.93 1.44 -29.63
CA PRO A 17 4.27 1.72 -29.14
C PRO A 17 4.43 3.20 -28.84
N GLY A 18 5.15 3.55 -27.79
CA GLY A 18 5.45 4.91 -27.45
C GLY A 18 4.84 5.40 -26.15
N LYS A 19 4.65 6.69 -26.05
CA LYS A 19 4.27 7.37 -24.82
C LYS A 19 2.81 7.15 -24.46
N THR A 20 2.57 6.84 -23.19
CA THR A 20 1.25 6.78 -22.59
C THR A 20 0.96 8.08 -21.86
N TRP A 21 -0.19 8.65 -22.09
CA TRP A 21 -0.62 9.89 -21.46
C TRP A 21 -1.45 9.62 -20.20
N PHE A 22 -1.71 10.67 -19.40
CA PHE A 22 -2.53 10.53 -18.18
C PHE A 22 -3.92 9.95 -18.44
N TRP A 23 -4.56 10.28 -19.57
CA TRP A 23 -5.88 9.75 -19.88
C TRP A 23 -5.94 8.23 -20.11
N GLU A 24 -4.81 7.58 -20.35
CA GLU A 24 -4.74 6.11 -20.29
C GLU A 24 -5.01 5.60 -18.88
N LEU A 25 -4.36 6.25 -17.89
CA LEU A 25 -4.60 5.97 -16.49
C LEU A 25 -6.05 6.34 -16.11
N GLU A 26 -6.50 7.50 -16.57
CA GLU A 26 -7.86 8.00 -16.32
C GLU A 26 -8.90 6.99 -16.79
N ALA A 27 -8.81 6.53 -18.01
CA ALA A 27 -9.78 5.57 -18.54
C ALA A 27 -9.65 4.16 -18.03
N GLY A 28 -8.41 3.67 -18.02
CA GLY A 28 -8.16 2.27 -17.69
C GLY A 28 -8.28 1.97 -16.20
N VAL A 29 -8.15 3.00 -15.36
CA VAL A 29 -8.11 2.85 -13.91
C VAL A 29 -9.13 3.72 -13.20
N ILE A 30 -9.13 5.04 -13.44
CA ILE A 30 -9.97 5.98 -12.68
C ILE A 30 -11.43 5.86 -13.10
N ASP A 31 -11.75 6.10 -14.37
CA ASP A 31 -13.12 6.02 -14.89
C ASP A 31 -13.68 4.60 -14.85
N ALA A 32 -12.81 3.60 -14.94
CA ALA A 32 -13.19 2.21 -14.76
C ALA A 32 -13.52 1.85 -13.30
N GLY A 33 -13.38 2.81 -12.36
CA GLY A 33 -13.63 2.63 -10.93
C GLY A 33 -12.60 1.70 -10.25
N ARG A 34 -11.44 1.50 -10.86
CA ARG A 34 -10.38 0.61 -10.36
C ARG A 34 -9.31 1.33 -9.54
N CYS A 35 -9.42 2.66 -9.42
CA CYS A 35 -8.49 3.45 -8.60
C CYS A 35 -8.60 3.03 -7.13
N ILE A 36 -7.44 2.80 -6.51
CA ILE A 36 -7.30 2.44 -5.10
C ILE A 36 -6.75 3.59 -4.25
N GLN A 37 -6.70 4.77 -4.79
CA GLN A 37 -6.29 5.99 -4.10
C GLN A 37 -4.93 5.88 -3.38
N CYS A 38 -3.96 5.17 -3.96
CA CYS A 38 -2.62 5.03 -3.37
C CYS A 38 -1.70 6.24 -3.60
N GLY A 39 -2.02 7.14 -4.54
CA GLY A 39 -1.23 8.33 -4.84
C GLY A 39 0.04 8.11 -5.66
N THR A 40 0.37 6.88 -6.05
CA THR A 40 1.60 6.59 -6.81
C THR A 40 1.74 7.41 -8.09
N CYS A 41 0.64 7.59 -8.84
CA CYS A 41 0.62 8.37 -10.07
C CYS A 41 0.97 9.86 -9.85
N VAL A 42 0.58 10.41 -8.69
CA VAL A 42 0.94 11.78 -8.29
C VAL A 42 2.42 11.84 -7.89
N ALA A 43 2.85 10.90 -7.05
CA ALA A 43 4.25 10.84 -6.59
C ALA A 43 5.24 10.68 -7.75
N VAL A 44 4.94 9.82 -8.71
CA VAL A 44 5.84 9.51 -9.84
C VAL A 44 5.87 10.60 -10.92
N CYS A 45 4.90 11.52 -10.92
CA CYS A 45 4.80 12.54 -11.98
C CYS A 45 5.96 13.54 -11.90
N PRO A 46 6.87 13.60 -12.89
CA PRO A 46 8.07 14.44 -12.84
C PRO A 46 7.75 15.92 -13.02
N SER A 47 6.62 16.25 -13.64
CA SER A 47 6.19 17.61 -13.92
C SER A 47 5.15 18.13 -12.92
N ASP A 48 4.79 17.36 -11.88
CA ASP A 48 3.69 17.67 -10.96
C ASP A 48 2.39 18.02 -11.71
N SER A 49 2.12 17.31 -12.81
CA SER A 49 0.95 17.54 -13.63
C SER A 49 -0.30 16.87 -13.09
N ILE A 50 -0.15 15.93 -12.17
CA ILE A 50 -1.25 15.19 -11.55
C ILE A 50 -1.42 15.70 -10.12
N ALA A 51 -2.63 15.99 -9.74
CA ALA A 51 -3.03 16.39 -8.39
C ALA A 51 -4.15 15.49 -7.87
N ILE A 52 -4.50 15.66 -6.61
CA ILE A 52 -5.67 15.02 -5.99
C ILE A 52 -6.86 15.94 -6.19
N GLY A 53 -7.92 15.43 -6.81
CA GLY A 53 -9.20 16.12 -6.98
C GLY A 53 -10.03 16.18 -5.70
N ALA A 54 -11.12 16.93 -5.73
CA ALA A 54 -12.04 17.05 -4.60
C ALA A 54 -12.79 15.75 -4.26
N ASP A 55 -12.77 14.79 -5.19
CA ASP A 55 -13.35 13.45 -5.05
C ASP A 55 -12.33 12.40 -4.57
N ASP A 56 -11.17 12.85 -4.09
CA ASP A 56 -10.04 12.01 -3.69
C ASP A 56 -9.50 11.11 -4.84
N LEU A 57 -9.70 11.54 -6.10
CA LEU A 57 -9.17 10.86 -7.27
C LEU A 57 -8.07 11.68 -7.95
N PRO A 58 -7.13 11.03 -8.66
CA PRO A 58 -6.11 11.74 -9.43
C PRO A 58 -6.73 12.52 -10.60
N VAL A 59 -6.35 13.78 -10.74
CA VAL A 59 -6.79 14.66 -11.83
C VAL A 59 -5.60 15.33 -12.51
N LEU A 60 -5.73 15.65 -13.78
CA LEU A 60 -4.72 16.40 -14.51
C LEU A 60 -4.85 17.91 -14.20
N ALA A 61 -3.90 18.44 -13.44
CA ALA A 61 -3.85 19.84 -13.05
C ALA A 61 -3.04 20.74 -14.00
N LYS A 62 -2.12 20.13 -14.77
CA LYS A 62 -1.25 20.81 -15.75
C LYS A 62 -1.10 19.94 -16.99
N MET A 63 -0.48 20.52 -18.04
CA MET A 63 -0.17 19.80 -19.28
C MET A 63 0.63 18.51 -18.98
N CYS A 64 0.13 17.39 -19.47
CA CYS A 64 0.82 16.10 -19.41
C CYS A 64 1.95 16.04 -20.44
N THR A 65 3.08 15.49 -20.03
CA THR A 65 4.25 15.31 -20.92
C THR A 65 4.26 13.98 -21.68
N GLY A 66 3.31 13.09 -21.39
CA GLY A 66 3.20 11.78 -22.02
C GLY A 66 4.36 10.84 -21.69
N CYS A 67 4.89 10.91 -20.47
CA CYS A 67 6.05 10.10 -20.06
C CYS A 67 5.72 8.67 -19.63
N SER A 68 4.47 8.29 -19.62
CA SER A 68 3.93 6.96 -19.24
C SER A 68 4.00 6.60 -17.75
N LEU A 69 4.76 7.31 -16.93
CA LEU A 69 5.10 6.90 -15.57
C LEU A 69 3.90 6.63 -14.67
N CYS A 70 2.86 7.46 -14.76
CA CYS A 70 1.66 7.29 -13.95
C CYS A 70 0.92 5.98 -14.26
N TRP A 71 1.02 5.51 -15.50
CA TRP A 71 0.52 4.19 -15.89
C TRP A 71 1.46 3.07 -15.43
N ASP A 72 2.75 3.20 -15.76
CA ASP A 72 3.75 2.15 -15.53
C ASP A 72 3.90 1.79 -14.04
N PHE A 73 3.77 2.77 -13.16
CA PHE A 73 3.89 2.57 -11.73
C PHE A 73 2.54 2.36 -11.00
N CYS A 74 1.43 2.40 -11.73
CA CYS A 74 0.14 2.18 -11.12
C CYS A 74 -0.06 0.69 -10.77
N PRO A 75 -0.37 0.33 -9.50
CA PRO A 75 -0.62 -1.06 -9.11
C PRO A 75 -1.85 -1.69 -9.77
N ARG A 76 -2.69 -0.88 -10.42
CA ARG A 76 -3.86 -1.33 -11.22
C ARG A 76 -3.67 -1.07 -12.71
N GLY A 77 -2.52 -0.58 -13.10
CA GLY A 77 -2.06 -0.37 -14.47
C GLY A 77 -0.84 -1.21 -14.79
N GLY A 78 0.24 -0.56 -15.25
CA GLY A 78 1.45 -1.21 -15.73
C GLY A 78 2.22 -2.01 -14.67
N LEU A 79 2.29 -1.51 -13.43
CA LEU A 79 3.03 -2.20 -12.36
C LEU A 79 2.50 -3.61 -12.09
N ARG A 80 1.21 -3.83 -12.22
CA ARG A 80 0.60 -5.14 -12.08
C ARG A 80 1.21 -6.16 -13.05
N TYR A 81 1.39 -5.76 -14.30
CA TYR A 81 1.96 -6.62 -15.33
C TYR A 81 3.43 -6.89 -15.12
N GLU A 82 4.16 -5.88 -14.70
CA GLU A 82 5.58 -6.01 -14.40
C GLU A 82 5.84 -6.98 -13.24
N ALA A 83 5.05 -6.89 -12.19
CA ALA A 83 5.11 -7.83 -11.08
C ALA A 83 4.77 -9.26 -11.54
N THR A 84 3.75 -9.42 -12.39
CA THR A 84 3.38 -10.71 -12.97
C THR A 84 4.52 -11.32 -13.75
N TRP A 85 5.11 -10.57 -14.65
CA TRP A 85 6.23 -11.03 -15.44
C TRP A 85 7.38 -11.51 -14.57
N THR A 86 7.79 -10.69 -13.64
CA THR A 86 8.90 -11.02 -12.76
C THR A 86 8.69 -12.34 -12.03
N LEU A 87 7.47 -12.60 -11.63
CA LEU A 87 7.13 -13.81 -10.88
C LEU A 87 7.15 -15.08 -11.73
N VAL A 88 6.83 -14.98 -13.01
CA VAL A 88 6.73 -16.15 -13.90
C VAL A 88 8.02 -16.43 -14.64
N ASP A 89 8.77 -15.40 -15.00
CA ASP A 89 9.95 -15.51 -15.87
C ASP A 89 11.23 -16.01 -15.14
N GLY A 90 11.10 -16.35 -13.86
CA GLY A 90 12.18 -16.96 -13.11
C GLY A 90 13.11 -15.99 -12.38
N LEU A 91 14.10 -16.57 -11.72
CA LEU A 91 14.96 -15.88 -10.75
C LEU A 91 15.83 -14.78 -11.33
N GLU A 92 16.29 -14.96 -12.52
CA GLU A 92 17.15 -13.98 -13.21
C GLU A 92 16.41 -12.65 -13.44
N ASN A 93 15.15 -12.76 -13.79
CA ASN A 93 14.28 -11.61 -13.96
C ASN A 93 13.76 -11.08 -12.63
N GLU A 94 13.62 -11.95 -11.66
CA GLU A 94 13.28 -11.59 -10.30
C GLU A 94 14.21 -10.54 -9.72
N ALA A 95 15.48 -10.79 -9.78
CA ALA A 95 16.50 -9.88 -9.26
C ALA A 95 16.50 -8.50 -9.93
N ARG A 96 15.94 -8.40 -11.13
CA ARG A 96 15.97 -7.18 -11.94
C ARG A 96 14.72 -6.33 -11.81
N ALA A 97 13.55 -6.96 -11.86
CA ALA A 97 12.31 -6.23 -12.07
C ALA A 97 11.47 -6.06 -10.81
N ALA A 98 11.66 -6.88 -9.79
CA ALA A 98 10.87 -6.77 -8.56
C ALA A 98 11.74 -6.89 -7.30
N PRO A 99 12.50 -5.87 -6.97
CA PRO A 99 13.31 -5.86 -5.75
C PRO A 99 12.46 -5.95 -4.47
N TRP A 100 11.14 -5.74 -4.57
CA TRP A 100 10.21 -6.02 -3.48
C TRP A 100 9.89 -7.50 -3.30
N LYS A 101 10.35 -8.33 -4.22
CA LYS A 101 10.13 -9.75 -4.09
C LYS A 101 10.84 -10.31 -2.90
N ILE A 102 10.09 -11.04 -2.17
CA ILE A 102 10.55 -12.08 -1.26
C ILE A 102 11.92 -11.74 -0.66
N THR A 103 11.95 -10.63 0.04
CA THR A 103 13.10 -10.29 0.83
C THR A 103 13.22 -11.31 1.96
N GLY A 104 14.36 -11.97 2.05
CA GLY A 104 14.67 -12.93 3.12
C GLY A 104 14.65 -14.39 2.73
N ALA A 105 14.17 -14.76 1.54
CA ALA A 105 14.39 -16.10 1.00
C ALA A 105 15.71 -16.19 0.21
N ASP A 106 16.40 -17.29 0.34
CA ASP A 106 17.54 -17.59 -0.53
C ASP A 106 17.02 -17.77 -1.96
N PRO A 107 17.53 -17.00 -2.95
CA PRO A 107 17.18 -17.22 -4.35
C PRO A 107 17.39 -18.66 -4.83
N GLY A 108 18.29 -19.41 -4.21
CA GLY A 108 18.51 -20.83 -4.48
C GLY A 108 17.35 -21.74 -4.09
N GLU A 109 16.49 -21.30 -3.17
CA GLU A 109 15.30 -22.05 -2.75
C GLU A 109 14.13 -21.93 -3.73
N HIS A 110 14.18 -20.94 -4.62
CA HIS A 110 13.19 -20.68 -5.66
C HIS A 110 13.57 -21.25 -7.01
N ASN A 111 14.48 -22.18 -7.03
CA ASN A 111 14.99 -22.73 -8.28
C ASN A 111 13.86 -23.27 -9.17
N GLY A 112 13.90 -22.89 -10.43
CA GLY A 112 12.88 -23.20 -11.43
C GLY A 112 12.70 -24.70 -11.77
N ASN A 113 13.03 -25.61 -10.89
CA ASN A 113 12.85 -27.05 -11.08
C ASN A 113 11.45 -27.56 -10.71
N GLY A 114 10.42 -26.71 -10.88
CA GLY A 114 9.05 -27.09 -10.54
C GLY A 114 8.83 -27.23 -9.04
N THR A 115 9.70 -26.66 -8.24
CA THR A 115 9.53 -26.58 -6.80
C THR A 115 8.43 -25.59 -6.47
N ARG A 116 7.65 -25.95 -5.51
CA ARG A 116 6.55 -25.16 -4.96
C ARG A 116 6.99 -23.74 -4.67
N PRO A 117 6.25 -22.72 -5.15
CA PRO A 117 6.51 -21.34 -4.77
C PRO A 117 6.52 -21.19 -3.25
N VAL A 118 7.53 -20.55 -2.72
CA VAL A 118 7.59 -20.31 -1.27
C VAL A 118 6.49 -19.33 -0.89
N ARG A 119 5.68 -19.65 0.10
CA ARG A 119 4.62 -18.78 0.56
C ARG A 119 5.20 -17.51 1.15
N ALA A 120 4.57 -16.38 0.89
CA ALA A 120 5.05 -15.08 1.35
C ALA A 120 5.23 -15.01 2.88
N VAL A 121 4.40 -15.74 3.65
CA VAL A 121 4.51 -15.83 5.10
C VAL A 121 5.74 -16.64 5.55
N ASP A 122 6.23 -17.54 4.71
CA ASP A 122 7.41 -18.37 5.00
C ASP A 122 8.72 -17.69 4.59
N THR A 123 8.64 -16.58 3.85
CA THR A 123 9.79 -15.83 3.32
C THR A 123 10.23 -14.67 4.20
N VAL A 124 9.60 -14.48 5.34
CA VAL A 124 9.99 -13.45 6.31
C VAL A 124 11.23 -13.86 7.07
N ARG A 125 12.13 -12.92 7.35
CA ARG A 125 13.31 -13.15 8.18
C ARG A 125 12.94 -13.47 9.63
N GLU A 126 11.99 -12.70 10.17
CA GLU A 126 11.51 -12.82 11.54
C GLU A 126 10.00 -12.52 11.60
N ARG A 127 9.30 -13.15 12.53
CA ARG A 127 7.87 -12.95 12.75
C ARG A 127 7.54 -12.99 14.23
N TYR A 128 6.72 -12.02 14.66
CA TYR A 128 6.38 -11.86 16.07
C TYR A 128 4.92 -11.44 16.26
N SER A 129 4.39 -11.78 17.41
CA SER A 129 3.28 -11.10 18.06
C SER A 129 3.88 -10.02 18.96
N ALA A 130 3.64 -8.77 18.68
CA ALA A 130 4.34 -7.64 19.27
C ALA A 130 3.39 -6.58 19.85
N ARG A 131 3.84 -5.88 20.86
CA ARG A 131 3.19 -4.66 21.36
C ARG A 131 4.21 -3.70 21.95
N SER A 132 3.84 -2.44 22.03
CA SER A 132 4.59 -1.46 22.78
C SER A 132 4.60 -1.81 24.28
N ARG A 133 5.73 -1.66 24.95
CA ARG A 133 5.82 -1.76 26.43
C ARG A 133 5.12 -0.61 27.13
N GLN A 134 5.12 0.55 26.50
CA GLN A 134 4.40 1.72 27.01
C GLN A 134 3.13 1.93 26.17
N PRO A 135 1.97 2.14 26.78
CA PRO A 135 0.75 2.42 26.05
C PRO A 135 0.92 3.64 25.14
N VAL A 136 0.48 3.52 23.91
CA VAL A 136 0.38 4.64 22.97
C VAL A 136 -1.07 5.12 22.96
N ALA A 137 -1.30 6.34 23.41
CA ALA A 137 -2.64 6.92 23.42
C ALA A 137 -3.20 6.93 21.99
N GLY A 138 -4.45 6.50 21.80
CA GLY A 138 -5.07 6.36 20.47
C GLY A 138 -4.62 5.13 19.68
N GLY A 139 -3.53 4.48 20.06
CA GLY A 139 -3.02 3.29 19.38
C GLY A 139 -4.04 2.16 19.37
N GLN A 140 -4.16 1.48 18.23
CA GLN A 140 -4.93 0.24 18.10
C GLN A 140 -4.01 -0.96 18.32
N ASP A 141 -4.60 -2.05 18.76
CA ASP A 141 -3.91 -3.31 19.10
C ASP A 141 -2.68 -3.05 19.98
N GLY A 142 -1.49 -3.38 19.52
CA GLY A 142 -0.28 -3.26 20.34
C GLY A 142 0.41 -1.90 20.33
N GLY A 143 -0.05 -0.89 19.57
CA GLY A 143 0.67 0.40 19.40
C GLY A 143 2.03 0.26 18.74
N LEU A 144 2.26 -0.84 18.02
CA LEU A 144 3.55 -1.26 17.50
C LEU A 144 4.16 -0.26 16.52
N VAL A 145 3.39 0.20 15.53
CA VAL A 145 3.90 1.11 14.49
C VAL A 145 4.37 2.42 15.11
N SER A 146 3.57 3.00 16.01
CA SER A 146 3.94 4.24 16.69
C SER A 146 5.20 4.06 17.55
N ALA A 147 5.30 2.95 18.28
CA ALA A 147 6.50 2.67 19.10
C ALA A 147 7.76 2.51 18.24
N LEU A 148 7.67 1.82 17.12
CA LEU A 148 8.76 1.68 16.15
C LEU A 148 9.21 3.04 15.62
N LEU A 149 8.29 3.86 15.14
CA LEU A 149 8.61 5.16 14.56
C LEU A 149 9.21 6.11 15.59
N ILE A 150 8.67 6.12 16.81
CA ILE A 150 9.21 6.94 17.91
C ILE A 150 10.64 6.52 18.23
N ALA A 151 10.90 5.22 18.39
CA ALA A 151 12.25 4.73 18.67
C ALA A 151 13.24 5.10 17.56
N LEU A 152 12.82 5.03 16.29
CA LEU A 152 13.67 5.40 15.15
C LEU A 152 13.95 6.91 15.07
N LEU A 153 12.96 7.75 15.40
CA LEU A 153 13.14 9.21 15.51
C LEU A 153 14.08 9.55 16.66
N ASP A 154 13.88 8.98 17.84
CA ASP A 154 14.70 9.22 19.03
C ASP A 154 16.16 8.76 18.82
N ALA A 155 16.36 7.67 18.08
CA ALA A 155 17.69 7.18 17.69
C ALA A 155 18.34 7.97 16.55
N GLY A 156 17.62 8.90 15.91
CA GLY A 156 18.09 9.63 14.75
C GLY A 156 18.32 8.75 13.52
N GLU A 157 17.64 7.62 13.41
CA GLU A 157 17.71 6.74 12.22
C GLU A 157 16.79 7.20 11.09
N ILE A 158 15.73 7.91 11.43
CA ILE A 158 14.87 8.62 10.49
C ILE A 158 14.67 10.06 10.96
N ASP A 159 14.42 10.94 10.02
CA ASP A 159 14.18 12.36 10.26
C ASP A 159 12.68 12.69 10.16
N GLY A 160 11.87 11.73 9.69
CA GLY A 160 10.42 11.83 9.62
C GLY A 160 9.75 10.54 9.21
N ALA A 161 8.43 10.49 9.39
CA ALA A 161 7.58 9.37 9.01
C ALA A 161 6.37 9.86 8.23
N LEU A 162 6.23 9.40 6.98
CA LEU A 162 5.02 9.57 6.20
C LEU A 162 3.99 8.57 6.70
N LEU A 163 2.86 9.06 7.15
CA LEU A 163 1.79 8.27 7.74
C LEU A 163 0.42 8.92 7.45
N ALA A 164 -0.65 8.30 7.90
CA ALA A 164 -1.99 8.87 7.87
C ALA A 164 -2.34 9.42 9.25
N ARG A 165 -3.05 10.55 9.27
CA ARG A 165 -3.70 11.07 10.47
C ARG A 165 -5.16 11.37 10.19
N GLN A 166 -5.96 11.57 11.23
CA GLN A 166 -7.32 12.06 11.06
C GLN A 166 -7.30 13.52 10.60
N SER A 167 -8.15 13.84 9.62
CA SER A 167 -8.35 15.21 9.16
C SER A 167 -8.83 16.12 10.29
N GLU A 168 -8.39 17.36 10.27
CA GLU A 168 -8.80 18.38 11.24
C GLU A 168 -10.22 18.90 10.96
N THR A 169 -10.68 18.78 9.72
CA THR A 169 -11.97 19.32 9.26
C THR A 169 -13.04 18.27 9.04
N GLU A 170 -12.66 17.04 8.71
CA GLU A 170 -13.57 15.94 8.40
C GLU A 170 -13.31 14.77 9.34
N ARG A 171 -14.21 14.57 10.31
CA ARG A 171 -14.08 13.47 11.28
C ARG A 171 -14.03 12.11 10.59
N TRP A 172 -13.11 11.27 11.01
CA TRP A 172 -12.87 9.92 10.48
C TRP A 172 -12.42 9.87 9.02
N LYS A 173 -12.04 10.99 8.44
CA LYS A 173 -11.32 11.03 7.18
C LYS A 173 -9.81 10.97 7.45
N ALA A 174 -9.14 10.07 6.78
CA ALA A 174 -7.70 10.00 6.83
C ALA A 174 -7.08 11.02 5.86
N GLU A 175 -6.02 11.67 6.28
CA GLU A 175 -5.19 12.52 5.43
C GLU A 175 -3.69 12.15 5.58
N PRO A 176 -2.90 12.29 4.52
CA PRO A 176 -1.48 12.01 4.58
C PRO A 176 -0.77 13.09 5.41
N TYR A 177 0.20 12.66 6.20
CA TYR A 177 0.94 13.54 7.10
C TYR A 177 2.40 13.11 7.21
N LEU A 178 3.32 14.06 7.24
CA LEU A 178 4.73 13.81 7.54
C LEU A 178 5.02 14.23 8.98
N ALA A 179 5.08 13.26 9.88
CA ALA A 179 5.49 13.46 11.26
C ALA A 179 7.01 13.57 11.36
N THR A 180 7.51 14.53 12.15
CA THR A 180 8.94 14.80 12.37
C THR A 180 9.34 14.72 13.84
N THR A 181 8.37 14.52 14.72
CA THR A 181 8.60 14.37 16.17
C THR A 181 7.81 13.19 16.75
N PRO A 182 8.24 12.62 17.87
CA PRO A 182 7.50 11.61 18.61
C PRO A 182 6.06 12.02 18.97
N GLU A 183 5.86 13.30 19.30
CA GLU A 183 4.54 13.86 19.64
C GLU A 183 3.60 13.81 18.43
N GLU A 184 4.09 14.19 17.25
CA GLU A 184 3.34 14.11 15.99
C GLU A 184 2.97 12.68 15.64
N VAL A 185 3.87 11.71 15.86
CA VAL A 185 3.57 10.27 15.68
C VAL A 185 2.49 9.80 16.66
N ARG A 186 2.56 10.21 17.94
CA ARG A 186 1.52 9.89 18.93
C ARG A 186 0.17 10.50 18.56
N ALA A 187 0.15 11.73 18.09
CA ALA A 187 -1.07 12.42 17.67
C ALA A 187 -1.74 11.77 16.47
N ALA A 188 -0.98 11.10 15.62
CA ALA A 188 -1.47 10.36 14.47
C ALA A 188 -1.80 8.88 14.76
N ALA A 189 -1.65 8.44 16.03
CA ALA A 189 -1.91 7.05 16.39
C ALA A 189 -3.40 6.71 16.28
N GLY A 190 -3.69 5.55 15.70
CA GLY A 190 -5.03 5.04 15.47
C GLY A 190 -5.15 4.38 14.11
N THR A 191 -6.30 3.78 13.85
CA THR A 191 -6.61 3.20 12.53
C THR A 191 -7.81 3.89 11.93
N ILE A 192 -7.69 4.29 10.67
CA ILE A 192 -8.75 4.89 9.87
C ILE A 192 -8.91 4.03 8.62
N TYR A 193 -10.12 3.51 8.38
CA TYR A 193 -10.38 2.48 7.37
C TYR A 193 -10.69 3.05 5.97
N ASN A 194 -10.26 4.27 5.67
CA ASN A 194 -10.36 4.84 4.33
C ASN A 194 -8.98 5.18 3.78
N GLN A 195 -8.84 5.12 2.46
CA GLN A 195 -7.59 5.40 1.76
C GLN A 195 -7.31 6.91 1.74
N THR A 196 -6.03 7.28 1.78
CA THR A 196 -5.61 8.68 1.96
C THR A 196 -4.92 9.29 0.76
N MET A 197 -4.65 8.57 -0.32
CA MET A 197 -3.68 9.00 -1.34
C MET A 197 -2.32 9.40 -0.75
N GLY A 198 -1.81 8.61 0.21
CA GLY A 198 -0.61 8.95 0.98
C GLY A 198 0.59 9.36 0.14
N LEU A 199 0.88 8.63 -0.94
CA LEU A 199 1.98 8.99 -1.84
C LEU A 199 1.72 10.28 -2.63
N GLY A 200 0.49 10.69 -2.79
CA GLY A 200 0.13 11.96 -3.43
C GLY A 200 0.58 13.19 -2.64
N TYR A 201 0.91 13.01 -1.35
CA TYR A 201 1.47 14.06 -0.51
C TYR A 201 2.97 14.31 -0.75
N LEU A 202 3.66 13.34 -1.35
CA LEU A 202 5.07 13.44 -1.68
C LEU A 202 5.27 14.37 -2.89
N ASP A 203 5.55 15.63 -2.65
CA ASP A 203 5.99 16.59 -3.65
C ASP A 203 7.43 17.07 -3.36
N ARG A 204 8.03 17.75 -4.34
CA ARG A 204 9.42 18.24 -4.22
C ARG A 204 9.64 19.26 -3.11
N LYS A 205 8.57 19.84 -2.56
CA LYS A 205 8.64 20.89 -1.53
C LYS A 205 8.31 20.34 -0.14
N LEU A 206 7.91 19.08 -0.02
CA LEU A 206 7.46 18.49 1.24
C LEU A 206 8.50 18.64 2.34
N LEU A 207 9.74 18.26 2.07
CA LEU A 207 10.84 18.33 3.04
C LEU A 207 11.05 19.76 3.51
N SER A 208 11.17 20.71 2.59
CA SER A 208 11.39 22.12 2.92
C SER A 208 10.20 22.73 3.67
N ARG A 209 8.97 22.35 3.35
CA ARG A 209 7.79 22.80 4.12
C ARG A 209 7.80 22.30 5.56
N ARG A 210 8.41 21.14 5.79
CA ARG A 210 8.57 20.55 7.14
C ARG A 210 9.90 20.93 7.81
N GLY A 211 10.70 21.79 7.20
CA GLY A 211 12.00 22.21 7.74
C GLY A 211 13.06 21.11 7.72
N LEU A 212 12.87 20.07 6.90
CA LEU A 212 13.81 18.97 6.76
C LEU A 212 14.84 19.24 5.66
N PRO A 213 16.07 18.71 5.80
CA PRO A 213 17.09 18.80 4.77
C PRO A 213 16.73 17.95 3.55
N PRO A 214 17.33 18.22 2.37
CA PRO A 214 17.03 17.49 1.15
C PRO A 214 17.36 15.99 1.19
N ASP A 215 18.28 15.60 2.05
CA ASP A 215 18.75 14.24 2.27
C ASP A 215 18.12 13.56 3.50
N ALA A 216 17.05 14.16 4.04
CA ALA A 216 16.32 13.61 5.19
C ALA A 216 15.86 12.17 4.92
N ARG A 217 15.98 11.31 5.91
CA ARG A 217 15.61 9.90 5.84
C ARG A 217 14.20 9.71 6.35
N LEU A 218 13.34 9.15 5.54
CA LEU A 218 11.93 8.98 5.88
C LEU A 218 11.56 7.50 6.05
N ALA A 219 10.73 7.20 7.03
CA ALA A 219 9.92 5.99 7.02
C ALA A 219 8.59 6.28 6.31
N ALA A 220 8.06 5.30 5.59
CA ALA A 220 6.71 5.37 5.01
C ALA A 220 5.84 4.25 5.57
N VAL A 221 4.70 4.61 6.15
CA VAL A 221 3.66 3.69 6.61
C VAL A 221 2.49 3.78 5.66
N GLY A 222 2.09 2.66 5.09
CA GLY A 222 0.99 2.65 4.12
C GLY A 222 0.42 1.27 3.88
N THR A 223 -0.53 1.21 2.99
CA THR A 223 -1.09 -0.06 2.50
C THR A 223 -0.10 -0.76 1.57
N PRO A 224 -0.24 -2.08 1.31
CA PRO A 224 0.65 -2.82 0.40
C PRO A 224 0.81 -2.16 -0.97
N CYS A 225 -0.27 -1.62 -1.53
CA CYS A 225 -0.22 -0.96 -2.84
C CYS A 225 0.60 0.34 -2.85
N GLU A 226 0.62 1.11 -1.77
CA GLU A 226 1.48 2.28 -1.62
C GLU A 226 2.95 1.85 -1.53
N VAL A 227 3.22 0.84 -0.72
CA VAL A 227 4.58 0.29 -0.59
C VAL A 227 5.10 -0.28 -1.91
N GLN A 228 4.26 -1.01 -2.67
CA GLN A 228 4.60 -1.46 -4.03
C GLN A 228 5.01 -0.29 -4.92
N GLY A 229 4.25 0.80 -4.89
CA GLY A 229 4.58 2.01 -5.64
C GLY A 229 5.95 2.59 -5.26
N ILE A 230 6.25 2.70 -3.97
CA ILE A 230 7.56 3.19 -3.48
C ILE A 230 8.69 2.29 -3.96
N LYS A 231 8.57 0.98 -3.73
CA LYS A 231 9.63 0.02 -4.09
C LYS A 231 9.84 -0.05 -5.61
N ALA A 232 8.77 0.03 -6.39
CA ALA A 232 8.87 0.10 -7.84
C ALA A 232 9.62 1.36 -8.31
N MET A 233 9.33 2.52 -7.72
CA MET A 233 10.05 3.75 -8.03
C MET A 233 11.54 3.65 -7.65
N HIS A 234 11.89 3.02 -6.53
CA HIS A 234 13.28 2.76 -6.16
C HIS A 234 13.99 1.82 -7.14
N ALA A 235 13.26 0.85 -7.70
CA ALA A 235 13.81 -0.15 -8.60
C ALA A 235 14.13 0.39 -9.99
N ARG A 236 13.50 1.47 -10.42
CA ARG A 236 13.64 2.00 -11.79
C ARG A 236 14.84 2.93 -11.90
N PRO A 237 15.95 2.54 -12.60
CA PRO A 237 17.18 3.33 -12.65
C PRO A 237 17.01 4.73 -13.25
N TRP A 238 16.14 4.86 -14.23
CA TRP A 238 15.89 6.12 -14.93
C TRP A 238 15.07 7.15 -14.14
N HIS A 239 14.58 6.75 -12.95
CA HIS A 239 13.98 7.64 -11.96
C HIS A 239 14.94 8.01 -10.84
N ARG A 240 16.07 7.37 -10.77
CA ARG A 240 17.02 7.58 -9.70
C ARG A 240 17.47 9.04 -9.67
N GLY A 241 17.34 9.67 -8.52
CA GLY A 241 17.69 11.07 -8.31
C GLY A 241 16.63 12.09 -8.75
N SER A 242 15.49 11.65 -9.31
CA SER A 242 14.33 12.51 -9.59
C SER A 242 13.06 12.07 -8.89
N SER A 243 13.07 10.90 -8.27
CA SER A 243 11.92 10.35 -7.58
C SER A 243 11.68 11.04 -6.24
N LYS A 244 10.42 11.33 -5.97
CA LYS A 244 10.00 11.94 -4.69
C LYS A 244 10.07 10.95 -3.52
N VAL A 245 10.37 9.68 -3.78
CA VAL A 245 10.51 8.61 -2.77
C VAL A 245 11.96 8.27 -2.45
N ASP A 246 12.94 8.93 -3.05
CA ASP A 246 14.36 8.66 -2.81
C ASP A 246 14.76 8.83 -1.32
N ASN A 247 14.01 9.65 -0.61
CA ASN A 247 14.19 9.86 0.82
C ASN A 247 13.60 8.75 1.70
N VAL A 248 12.79 7.84 1.14
CA VAL A 248 12.15 6.75 1.90
C VAL A 248 13.16 5.62 2.09
N VAL A 249 13.69 5.48 3.29
CA VAL A 249 14.68 4.47 3.66
C VAL A 249 14.09 3.24 4.35
N LEU A 250 12.85 3.35 4.84
CA LEU A 250 12.12 2.27 5.51
C LEU A 250 10.65 2.27 5.08
N THR A 251 10.11 1.11 4.77
CA THR A 251 8.70 0.93 4.44
C THR A 251 8.02 -0.01 5.42
N ILE A 252 6.86 0.39 5.93
CA ILE A 252 6.02 -0.40 6.83
C ILE A 252 4.65 -0.58 6.16
N ALA A 253 4.33 -1.81 5.73
CA ALA A 253 3.01 -2.12 5.20
C ALA A 253 2.03 -2.49 6.31
N LEU A 254 0.82 -1.96 6.24
CA LEU A 254 -0.29 -2.43 7.06
C LEU A 254 -0.96 -3.62 6.36
N LEU A 255 -1.16 -4.74 7.08
CA LEU A 255 -1.89 -5.89 6.53
C LEU A 255 -3.27 -5.42 6.05
N CYS A 256 -3.57 -5.61 4.76
CA CYS A 256 -4.73 -4.98 4.15
C CYS A 256 -5.43 -5.92 3.16
N THR A 257 -6.69 -6.24 3.42
CA THR A 257 -7.55 -6.93 2.46
C THR A 257 -8.29 -5.95 1.56
N LYS A 258 -8.80 -4.86 2.12
CA LYS A 258 -9.54 -3.81 1.40
C LYS A 258 -9.41 -2.47 2.09
N SER A 259 -9.45 -1.41 1.29
CA SER A 259 -9.63 -0.04 1.75
C SER A 259 -10.99 0.49 1.32
N PHE A 260 -11.48 1.52 1.98
CA PHE A 260 -12.81 2.05 1.77
C PHE A 260 -12.76 3.50 1.27
N ASN A 261 -13.80 3.90 0.57
CA ASN A 261 -14.05 5.31 0.29
C ASN A 261 -14.67 5.96 1.53
N TYR A 262 -14.14 7.09 1.95
CA TYR A 262 -14.57 7.81 3.15
C TYR A 262 -16.06 8.19 3.10
N GLU A 263 -16.47 8.84 2.01
CA GLU A 263 -17.84 9.33 1.85
C GLU A 263 -18.84 8.18 1.98
N LYS A 264 -18.58 7.08 1.26
CA LYS A 264 -19.46 5.91 1.28
C LYS A 264 -19.48 5.19 2.62
N LEU A 265 -18.31 4.97 3.25
CA LEU A 265 -18.26 4.23 4.51
C LEU A 265 -18.78 5.06 5.68
N MET A 266 -18.16 6.22 5.90
CA MET A 266 -18.39 6.98 7.12
C MET A 266 -19.61 7.90 7.01
N VAL A 267 -19.76 8.61 5.89
CA VAL A 267 -20.86 9.57 5.75
C VAL A 267 -22.16 8.86 5.37
N GLU A 268 -22.16 8.04 4.31
CA GLU A 268 -23.39 7.39 3.85
C GLU A 268 -23.80 6.21 4.72
N LEU A 269 -22.91 5.21 4.92
CA LEU A 269 -23.30 3.95 5.56
C LEU A 269 -23.35 4.06 7.08
N VAL A 270 -22.42 4.77 7.72
CA VAL A 270 -22.38 4.88 9.19
C VAL A 270 -23.24 6.06 9.64
N ALA A 271 -22.97 7.28 9.18
CA ALA A 271 -23.67 8.44 9.69
C ALA A 271 -25.12 8.52 9.18
N ALA A 272 -25.34 8.49 7.86
CA ALA A 272 -26.67 8.72 7.31
C ALA A 272 -27.61 7.51 7.47
N GLN A 273 -27.16 6.29 7.12
CA GLN A 273 -28.04 5.13 7.13
C GLN A 273 -28.26 4.55 8.53
N ARG A 274 -27.24 4.63 9.42
CA ARG A 274 -27.34 4.12 10.80
C ARG A 274 -27.62 5.19 11.84
N GLY A 275 -27.66 6.47 11.41
CA GLY A 275 -28.00 7.59 12.28
C GLY A 275 -26.94 7.88 13.34
N ILE A 276 -25.66 7.54 13.11
CA ILE A 276 -24.60 7.71 14.09
C ILE A 276 -23.79 8.95 13.75
N PRO A 277 -23.86 10.02 14.54
CA PRO A 277 -23.02 11.21 14.35
C PRO A 277 -21.54 10.82 14.41
N LEU A 278 -20.73 11.30 13.45
CA LEU A 278 -19.31 10.96 13.39
C LEU A 278 -18.55 11.44 14.64
N GLU A 279 -19.04 12.49 15.29
CA GLU A 279 -18.49 13.03 16.55
C GLU A 279 -18.70 12.10 17.73
N ALA A 280 -19.73 11.25 17.70
CA ALA A 280 -20.00 10.26 18.75
C ALA A 280 -19.07 9.05 18.69
N ILE A 281 -18.34 8.89 17.60
CA ILE A 281 -17.47 7.74 17.38
C ILE A 281 -16.13 7.98 18.04
N GLY A 282 -15.73 7.08 18.94
CA GLY A 282 -14.42 7.05 19.58
C GLY A 282 -13.45 6.04 18.97
N ARG A 283 -13.96 4.98 18.30
CA ARG A 283 -13.15 3.95 17.66
C ARG A 283 -13.90 3.26 16.54
N VAL A 284 -13.19 2.97 15.46
CA VAL A 284 -13.64 2.06 14.40
C VAL A 284 -12.61 0.93 14.26
N ASP A 285 -13.08 -0.30 14.14
CA ASP A 285 -12.21 -1.46 13.97
C ASP A 285 -12.86 -2.54 13.09
N VAL A 286 -12.02 -3.43 12.54
CA VAL A 286 -12.48 -4.64 11.86
C VAL A 286 -11.94 -5.84 12.62
N ILE A 287 -12.81 -6.46 13.41
CA ILE A 287 -12.46 -7.56 14.30
C ILE A 287 -13.21 -8.82 13.86
N ARG A 288 -12.47 -9.90 13.52
CA ARG A 288 -13.05 -11.20 13.16
C ARG A 288 -14.10 -11.12 12.05
N GLY A 289 -13.90 -10.22 11.09
CA GLY A 289 -14.82 -10.01 9.98
C GLY A 289 -16.09 -9.19 10.31
N GLN A 290 -16.11 -8.55 11.46
CA GLN A 290 -17.14 -7.57 11.86
C GLN A 290 -16.55 -6.16 11.78
N LEU A 291 -17.32 -5.19 11.28
CA LEU A 291 -17.07 -3.78 11.53
C LEU A 291 -17.60 -3.46 12.92
N VAL A 292 -16.71 -2.99 13.78
CA VAL A 292 -17.05 -2.61 15.15
C VAL A 292 -16.83 -1.11 15.29
N VAL A 293 -17.88 -0.39 15.66
CA VAL A 293 -17.82 1.04 15.97
C VAL A 293 -18.15 1.22 17.44
N GLN A 294 -17.32 1.97 18.15
CA GLN A 294 -17.48 2.26 19.57
C GLN A 294 -17.52 3.77 19.81
N ASP A 295 -18.24 4.18 20.84
CA ASP A 295 -18.22 5.55 21.34
C ASP A 295 -16.92 5.88 22.11
N HIS A 296 -16.87 7.07 22.71
CA HIS A 296 -15.70 7.52 23.49
C HIS A 296 -15.54 6.75 24.82
N GLU A 297 -16.58 6.15 25.36
CA GLU A 297 -16.57 5.29 26.54
C GLU A 297 -16.27 3.82 26.19
N ARG A 298 -15.99 3.51 24.91
CA ARG A 298 -15.76 2.15 24.40
C ARG A 298 -17.01 1.26 24.40
N THR A 299 -18.21 1.84 24.47
CA THR A 299 -19.46 1.11 24.26
C THR A 299 -19.63 0.82 22.78
N THR A 300 -19.95 -0.42 22.43
CA THR A 300 -20.15 -0.80 21.02
C THR A 300 -21.49 -0.24 20.51
N ILE A 301 -21.43 0.54 19.44
CA ILE A 301 -22.58 1.14 18.74
C ILE A 301 -22.96 0.32 17.52
N ILE A 302 -21.96 -0.18 16.77
CA ILE A 302 -22.14 -1.09 15.63
C ILE A 302 -21.28 -2.32 15.86
N GLU A 303 -21.86 -3.49 15.59
CA GLU A 303 -21.14 -4.74 15.39
C GLU A 303 -21.87 -5.51 14.28
N GLU A 304 -21.40 -5.34 13.06
CA GLU A 304 -22.01 -5.93 11.87
C GLU A 304 -20.98 -6.62 10.98
N PRO A 305 -21.37 -7.67 10.25
CA PRO A 305 -20.49 -8.30 9.26
C PRO A 305 -19.92 -7.27 8.28
N ILE A 306 -18.59 -7.25 8.12
CA ILE A 306 -17.88 -6.32 7.21
C ILE A 306 -18.42 -6.39 5.78
N LYS A 307 -18.99 -7.52 5.35
CA LYS A 307 -19.64 -7.66 4.06
C LYS A 307 -20.78 -6.67 3.81
N ASN A 308 -21.45 -6.19 4.87
CA ASN A 308 -22.52 -5.20 4.76
C ASN A 308 -21.99 -3.82 4.32
N PHE A 309 -20.67 -3.62 4.42
CA PHE A 309 -19.97 -2.38 4.08
C PHE A 309 -19.14 -2.52 2.79
N HIS A 310 -19.15 -3.68 2.11
CA HIS A 310 -18.38 -3.90 0.89
C HIS A 310 -18.79 -2.97 -0.26
N GLY A 311 -20.00 -2.40 -0.23
CA GLY A 311 -20.42 -1.36 -1.17
C GLY A 311 -19.59 -0.08 -1.10
N ALA A 312 -18.97 0.19 0.05
CA ALA A 312 -18.05 1.31 0.24
C ALA A 312 -16.59 0.97 -0.08
N ALA A 313 -16.24 -0.31 -0.29
CA ALA A 313 -14.88 -0.70 -0.59
C ALA A 313 -14.45 -0.18 -1.98
N LEU A 314 -13.18 0.16 -2.12
CA LEU A 314 -12.60 0.53 -3.40
C LEU A 314 -12.55 -0.72 -4.30
N LYS A 315 -13.21 -0.68 -5.46
CA LYS A 315 -13.33 -1.84 -6.37
C LYS A 315 -11.98 -2.38 -6.83
N GLY A 316 -10.99 -1.52 -7.00
CA GLY A 316 -9.65 -1.94 -7.36
C GLY A 316 -8.97 -2.83 -6.32
N CYS A 317 -9.44 -2.86 -5.07
CA CYS A 317 -8.96 -3.79 -4.07
C CYS A 317 -9.30 -5.24 -4.40
N ASP A 318 -10.34 -5.50 -5.17
CA ASP A 318 -10.71 -6.86 -5.61
C ASP A 318 -9.70 -7.47 -6.59
N GLU A 319 -8.81 -6.66 -7.17
CA GLU A 319 -7.71 -7.12 -8.02
C GLU A 319 -6.41 -7.34 -7.22
N CYS A 320 -6.40 -7.08 -5.91
CA CYS A 320 -5.21 -7.18 -5.08
C CYS A 320 -5.03 -8.60 -4.55
N ALA A 321 -3.82 -9.11 -4.66
CA ALA A 321 -3.43 -10.40 -4.09
C ALA A 321 -2.31 -10.26 -3.05
N ASP A 322 -2.10 -9.05 -2.52
CA ASP A 322 -1.03 -8.73 -1.57
C ASP A 322 -1.59 -8.30 -0.21
N PHE A 323 -2.20 -9.24 0.49
CA PHE A 323 -2.64 -9.03 1.87
C PHE A 323 -1.49 -8.73 2.82
N LEU A 324 -0.36 -9.40 2.61
CA LEU A 324 0.77 -9.43 3.55
C LEU A 324 1.76 -8.26 3.38
N GLY A 325 1.64 -7.44 2.34
CA GLY A 325 2.59 -6.36 2.08
C GLY A 325 3.99 -6.88 1.74
N ASN A 326 4.06 -7.80 0.77
CA ASN A 326 5.29 -8.52 0.43
C ASN A 326 6.46 -7.63 -0.01
N ALA A 327 6.16 -6.44 -0.50
CA ALA A 327 7.16 -5.46 -0.91
C ALA A 327 7.82 -4.70 0.26
N ALA A 328 7.24 -4.73 1.45
CA ALA A 328 7.66 -3.89 2.58
C ALA A 328 8.90 -4.41 3.29
N ASP A 329 9.60 -3.53 4.00
CA ASP A 329 10.65 -3.91 4.93
C ASP A 329 10.08 -4.53 6.21
N LEU A 330 8.95 -3.99 6.67
CA LEU A 330 8.15 -4.50 7.78
C LEU A 330 6.67 -4.58 7.35
N SER A 331 5.95 -5.61 7.80
CA SER A 331 4.50 -5.66 7.68
C SER A 331 3.87 -5.80 9.06
N VAL A 332 2.79 -5.06 9.30
CA VAL A 332 2.15 -4.96 10.62
C VAL A 332 0.64 -5.06 10.50
N GLY A 333 -0.01 -5.78 11.39
CA GLY A 333 -1.47 -5.84 11.48
C GLY A 333 -1.94 -6.66 12.67
N SER A 334 -3.26 -6.79 12.86
CA SER A 334 -3.84 -7.54 14.00
C SER A 334 -3.97 -9.03 13.76
N VAL A 335 -4.04 -9.45 12.48
CA VAL A 335 -4.27 -10.85 12.11
C VAL A 335 -3.06 -11.71 12.48
N GLY A 336 -3.31 -12.84 13.12
CA GLY A 336 -2.27 -13.78 13.54
C GLY A 336 -1.84 -13.63 14.99
N SER A 337 -2.08 -12.47 15.60
CA SER A 337 -1.73 -12.19 17.00
C SER A 337 -2.95 -12.23 17.93
N ALA A 338 -2.68 -12.31 19.22
CA ALA A 338 -3.69 -12.19 20.27
C ALA A 338 -4.24 -10.75 20.35
N ASP A 339 -5.42 -10.60 20.94
CA ASP A 339 -6.06 -9.29 21.13
C ASP A 339 -5.12 -8.35 21.94
N GLY A 340 -5.02 -7.09 21.52
CA GLY A 340 -4.13 -6.09 22.11
C GLY A 340 -2.65 -6.25 21.71
N ARG A 341 -2.37 -7.03 20.68
CA ARG A 341 -1.04 -7.21 20.07
C ARG A 341 -1.14 -7.09 18.56
N SER A 342 -0.03 -6.79 17.93
CA SER A 342 0.10 -6.73 16.48
C SER A 342 1.03 -7.81 15.96
N THR A 343 0.71 -8.40 14.83
CA THR A 343 1.65 -9.21 14.06
C THR A 343 2.71 -8.30 13.45
N LEU A 344 3.95 -8.71 13.57
CA LEU A 344 5.11 -8.10 12.92
C LEU A 344 5.80 -9.11 12.03
N LEU A 345 5.93 -8.81 10.76
CA LEU A 345 6.70 -9.58 9.79
C LEU A 345 7.89 -8.74 9.33
N VAL A 346 9.10 -9.23 9.54
CA VAL A 346 10.36 -8.57 9.15
C VAL A 346 10.87 -9.19 7.87
N ARG A 347 11.13 -8.41 6.82
CA ARG A 347 11.44 -8.94 5.49
C ARG A 347 12.82 -8.55 4.97
N SER A 348 13.37 -7.42 5.39
CA SER A 348 14.63 -6.90 4.88
C SER A 348 15.63 -6.60 5.98
N GLU A 349 16.86 -6.27 5.61
CA GLU A 349 17.87 -5.80 6.57
C GLU A 349 17.49 -4.47 7.20
N ALA A 350 16.88 -3.56 6.44
CA ALA A 350 16.35 -2.31 6.96
C ALA A 350 15.27 -2.56 8.02
N GLY A 351 14.38 -3.54 7.77
CA GLY A 351 13.38 -3.99 8.74
C GLY A 351 14.00 -4.60 10.00
N SER A 352 15.02 -5.48 9.85
CA SER A 352 15.72 -6.07 11.00
C SER A 352 16.43 -5.00 11.83
N ARG A 353 17.09 -4.04 11.18
CA ARG A 353 17.73 -2.92 11.88
C ARG A 353 16.71 -2.04 12.63
N ALA A 354 15.58 -1.74 12.01
CA ALA A 354 14.52 -0.97 12.65
C ALA A 354 13.95 -1.70 13.88
N LEU A 355 13.75 -3.01 13.79
CA LEU A 355 13.32 -3.84 14.93
C LEU A 355 14.35 -3.84 16.04
N GLU A 356 15.64 -3.97 15.72
CA GLU A 356 16.70 -3.99 16.72
C GLU A 356 16.77 -2.68 17.52
N ILE A 357 16.65 -1.54 16.85
CA ILE A 357 16.61 -0.21 17.50
C ILE A 357 15.40 -0.09 18.43
N ALA A 358 14.25 -0.59 18.01
CA ALA A 358 13.02 -0.50 18.79
C ALA A 358 12.83 -1.64 19.81
N ARG A 359 13.74 -2.63 19.87
CA ARG A 359 13.57 -3.86 20.64
C ARG A 359 13.24 -3.63 22.11
N ASP A 360 13.92 -2.68 22.74
CA ASP A 360 13.73 -2.35 24.14
C ASP A 360 12.38 -1.68 24.44
N CYS A 361 11.78 -1.07 23.44
CA CYS A 361 10.44 -0.46 23.52
C CYS A 361 9.31 -1.46 23.30
N LEU A 362 9.63 -2.68 22.86
CA LEU A 362 8.67 -3.69 22.42
C LEU A 362 8.65 -4.93 23.33
N GLU A 363 7.49 -5.51 23.48
CA GLU A 363 7.30 -6.86 24.00
C GLU A 363 7.04 -7.80 22.82
N LEU A 364 8.00 -8.67 22.51
CA LEU A 364 7.95 -9.62 21.41
C LEU A 364 7.61 -11.02 21.95
N ARG A 365 6.76 -11.75 21.23
CA ARG A 365 6.42 -13.16 21.48
C ARG A 365 6.31 -13.89 20.16
N ASP A 366 6.29 -15.20 20.22
CA ASP A 366 5.96 -16.03 19.06
C ASP A 366 4.56 -15.69 18.55
N LEU A 367 4.38 -15.80 17.24
CA LEU A 367 3.09 -15.53 16.60
C LEU A 367 2.10 -16.65 16.96
N GLU A 368 0.97 -16.27 17.53
CA GLU A 368 0.03 -17.25 18.11
C GLU A 368 -0.78 -18.02 17.04
N ARG A 369 -1.13 -17.36 15.93
CA ARG A 369 -2.04 -17.92 14.90
C ARG A 369 -1.54 -17.65 13.48
N PRO A 370 -0.37 -18.15 13.07
CA PRO A 370 0.18 -17.90 11.72
C PRO A 370 -0.74 -18.40 10.60
N GLU A 371 -1.54 -19.44 10.84
CA GLU A 371 -2.51 -19.96 9.88
C GLU A 371 -3.61 -18.96 9.50
N ALA A 372 -3.87 -17.97 10.36
CA ALA A 372 -4.84 -16.91 10.06
C ALA A 372 -4.32 -15.97 8.95
N LEU A 373 -3.00 -15.74 8.89
CA LEU A 373 -2.36 -15.00 7.82
C LEU A 373 -2.51 -15.73 6.49
N ASP A 374 -2.18 -17.03 6.46
CA ASP A 374 -2.34 -17.88 5.27
C ASP A 374 -3.78 -17.89 4.76
N LYS A 375 -4.75 -17.95 5.68
CA LYS A 375 -6.17 -17.97 5.31
C LYS A 375 -6.58 -16.70 4.59
N LEU A 376 -6.18 -15.53 5.07
CA LEU A 376 -6.52 -14.25 4.44
C LEU A 376 -5.72 -14.01 3.16
N ASP A 377 -4.45 -14.36 3.12
CA ASP A 377 -3.64 -14.30 1.91
C ASP A 377 -4.28 -15.11 0.76
N ARG A 378 -4.70 -16.34 1.05
CA ARG A 378 -5.43 -17.17 0.08
C ARG A 378 -6.80 -16.61 -0.30
N LEU A 379 -7.50 -15.95 0.63
CA LEU A 379 -8.79 -15.33 0.35
C LEU A 379 -8.62 -14.18 -0.64
N ASP A 380 -7.65 -13.30 -0.42
CA ASP A 380 -7.38 -12.16 -1.29
C ASP A 380 -6.92 -12.63 -2.67
N LYS A 381 -6.00 -13.60 -2.74
CA LYS A 381 -5.61 -14.22 -4.02
C LYS A 381 -6.81 -14.80 -4.77
N ARG A 382 -7.67 -15.55 -4.10
CA ARG A 382 -8.89 -16.10 -4.72
C ARG A 382 -9.79 -15.01 -5.27
N THR A 383 -9.97 -13.91 -4.56
CA THR A 383 -10.77 -12.76 -4.99
C THR A 383 -10.14 -12.11 -6.21
N ALA A 384 -8.83 -11.87 -6.20
CA ALA A 384 -8.10 -11.28 -7.31
C ALA A 384 -8.19 -12.16 -8.57
N PHE A 385 -7.94 -13.45 -8.46
CA PHE A 385 -8.04 -14.40 -9.56
C PHE A 385 -9.43 -14.41 -10.19
N LYS A 386 -10.47 -14.44 -9.35
CA LYS A 386 -11.86 -14.37 -9.82
C LYS A 386 -12.14 -13.07 -10.57
N THR A 387 -11.72 -11.95 -10.01
CA THR A 387 -11.92 -10.61 -10.60
C THR A 387 -11.18 -10.46 -11.92
N LEU A 388 -9.98 -11.00 -12.00
CA LEU A 388 -9.15 -11.02 -13.19
C LEU A 388 -9.54 -12.14 -14.19
N LYS A 389 -10.55 -12.96 -13.86
CA LYS A 389 -10.99 -14.11 -14.66
C LYS A 389 -9.89 -15.12 -14.96
N ARG A 390 -9.10 -15.46 -13.93
CA ARG A 390 -7.97 -16.40 -14.01
C ARG A 390 -8.26 -17.69 -13.23
N PRO A 391 -7.66 -18.82 -13.61
CA PRO A 391 -7.69 -20.02 -12.79
C PRO A 391 -7.07 -19.76 -11.42
N PHE A 392 -7.73 -20.23 -10.36
CA PHE A 392 -7.21 -20.08 -9.01
C PHE A 392 -6.15 -21.14 -8.72
N ASP A 393 -4.96 -20.66 -8.36
CA ASP A 393 -3.89 -21.48 -7.81
C ASP A 393 -3.43 -20.84 -6.49
N PRO A 394 -3.61 -21.49 -5.32
CA PRO A 394 -3.23 -20.92 -4.03
C PRO A 394 -1.72 -20.81 -3.85
N GLU A 395 -0.94 -21.52 -4.63
CA GLU A 395 0.52 -21.50 -4.60
C GLU A 395 1.11 -20.57 -5.67
N ALA A 396 0.25 -20.01 -6.54
CA ALA A 396 0.70 -19.09 -7.57
C ALA A 396 1.23 -17.79 -6.96
N PRO A 397 2.15 -17.15 -7.65
CA PRO A 397 2.56 -15.80 -7.32
C PRO A 397 1.39 -14.82 -7.38
N MET A 398 1.64 -13.61 -6.94
CA MET A 398 0.65 -12.56 -6.74
C MET A 398 -0.16 -12.20 -8.00
N PHE A 399 0.46 -12.29 -9.20
CA PHE A 399 -0.14 -11.99 -10.49
C PHE A 399 0.10 -13.11 -11.48
N ILE A 400 -0.71 -13.19 -12.55
CA ILE A 400 -0.91 -14.46 -13.19
C ILE A 400 -0.57 -14.54 -14.64
N ASP A 401 -0.57 -13.49 -15.37
CA ASP A 401 -0.46 -13.66 -16.81
C ASP A 401 0.55 -12.74 -17.47
N TYR A 402 1.78 -13.11 -17.30
CA TYR A 402 2.88 -12.46 -17.94
C TYR A 402 2.88 -12.70 -19.47
N LEU A 403 2.39 -13.85 -19.95
CA LEU A 403 2.32 -14.12 -21.40
C LEU A 403 1.32 -13.18 -22.08
N GLU A 404 0.14 -12.98 -21.49
CA GLU A 404 -0.83 -12.00 -22.00
C GLU A 404 -0.22 -10.59 -21.99
N HIS A 405 0.52 -10.26 -20.93
CA HIS A 405 1.19 -8.97 -20.86
C HIS A 405 2.28 -8.85 -21.91
N LEU A 406 3.11 -9.87 -22.05
CA LEU A 406 4.21 -9.89 -23.02
C LEU A 406 3.69 -9.75 -24.45
N GLU A 407 2.68 -10.52 -24.83
CA GLU A 407 2.06 -10.46 -26.16
C GLU A 407 1.51 -9.05 -26.45
N ARG A 408 0.89 -8.44 -25.45
CA ARG A 408 0.28 -7.12 -25.58
C ARG A 408 1.30 -6.00 -25.79
N TYR A 409 2.44 -6.09 -25.15
CA TYR A 409 3.46 -5.04 -25.17
C TYR A 409 4.73 -5.40 -25.95
N ALA A 410 4.77 -6.62 -26.52
CA ALA A 410 5.93 -7.07 -27.28
C ALA A 410 6.28 -6.09 -28.40
N GLY A 411 7.56 -5.71 -28.47
CA GLY A 411 8.06 -4.77 -29.47
C GLY A 411 7.75 -3.30 -29.21
N SER A 412 7.08 -2.97 -28.08
CA SER A 412 6.85 -1.59 -27.68
C SER A 412 7.88 -1.13 -26.64
N ASP A 413 8.06 0.19 -26.51
CA ASP A 413 8.86 0.79 -25.43
C ASP A 413 8.21 0.69 -24.04
N ARG A 414 6.99 0.18 -23.98
CA ARG A 414 6.23 -0.14 -22.77
C ARG A 414 6.35 -1.59 -22.35
N ALA A 415 7.01 -2.42 -23.14
CA ALA A 415 7.28 -3.78 -22.72
C ALA A 415 8.01 -3.78 -21.39
N PRO A 416 7.69 -4.73 -20.49
CA PRO A 416 8.39 -4.84 -19.23
C PRO A 416 9.89 -4.88 -19.43
N VAL A 417 10.59 -3.99 -18.74
CA VAL A 417 12.04 -3.92 -18.85
C VAL A 417 12.62 -5.00 -17.96
N VAL A 418 12.93 -6.10 -18.58
CA VAL A 418 13.62 -7.19 -17.88
C VAL A 418 15.10 -6.99 -17.94
N ALA A 419 15.55 -6.28 -18.85
CA ALA A 419 16.95 -6.31 -19.13
C ALA A 419 17.73 -5.08 -18.74
N ASP A 420 18.90 -5.21 -18.85
CA ASP A 420 20.06 -4.36 -19.02
C ASP A 420 19.76 -2.94 -19.56
N ARG A 421 18.90 -2.21 -18.91
CA ARG A 421 18.76 -0.78 -19.13
C ARG A 421 19.41 0.03 -18.02
#